data_e826b2fa562bc08330887426cdb34da0
#
_entry.id   e826b2fa562bc08330887426cdb34da0
#
_cell.length_a   1.000
_cell.length_b   1.000
_cell.length_c   1.000
_cell.angle_alpha   90.00
_cell.angle_beta   90.00
_cell.angle_gamma   90.00
#
_symmetry.space_group_name_H-M   'P 1'
#
loop_
_entity.id
_entity.type
_entity.pdbx_description
1 polymer ?
#
loop_
_entity_poly.entity_id
_entity_poly.type
_entity_poly.pdbx_seq_one_letter_code
_entity_poly.pdbx_strand_id
1 'polypeptide(L)'
;MATLRGEPVDRPPVSFYEINGLDENPSDKDPFNIYTDPSWRPLIELAAEKTDRIVMRGVAYASVTPDPIEALAEKESVVRDGSRFTVHRVKTGSRNLTMRTRRDRDVNTVWTEEHLLKGPDDLRAFLEIPCPVEEGEIETGPVLEAEASLGDTGIVMIDTPDPLCLAASLFDMAEYTVIAMTEHALFHRLLERFASTLLPRTEVVSAALPGRLWRVYGPEYASPPYLPPQLFREYVCRYVSPMIKSIQRHGGYARIHSHGNLRTILDDIAAMGTDALDPIEPPPQGDVQLSYVRERYGRDMALFGNLEVCDIENLPTAQFAKKVEQAVAEGTAGSGRGFALMPSACPYGRKLSSQSLRNYEKMIEIVEKQ
;
A
#
# COMPACT_ATOMS: atom_id res chain seq x y z
N MET A 1 8.51 8.96 13.95
CA MET A 1 8.61 7.84 14.96
C MET A 1 7.97 8.21 16.30
N ALA A 2 8.16 9.40 16.85
CA ALA A 2 7.50 9.86 18.08
C ALA A 2 5.96 9.67 18.03
N THR A 3 5.33 10.05 16.94
CA THR A 3 3.90 9.87 16.67
C THR A 3 3.44 8.41 16.84
N LEU A 4 4.22 7.45 16.33
CA LEU A 4 3.90 6.01 16.48
C LEU A 4 3.98 5.53 17.93
N ARG A 5 4.83 6.16 18.74
CA ARG A 5 5.02 5.84 20.17
C ARG A 5 4.06 6.58 21.09
N GLY A 6 3.27 7.53 20.54
CA GLY A 6 2.40 8.39 21.35
C GLY A 6 3.19 9.42 22.17
N GLU A 7 4.41 9.74 21.76
CA GLU A 7 5.24 10.78 22.37
C GLU A 7 4.78 12.16 21.89
N PRO A 8 4.99 13.21 22.71
CA PRO A 8 4.67 14.58 22.30
C PRO A 8 5.40 14.96 21.01
N VAL A 9 4.68 15.65 20.14
CA VAL A 9 5.20 16.24 18.89
C VAL A 9 4.77 17.70 18.85
N ASP A 10 5.52 18.53 18.14
CA ASP A 10 5.23 19.96 17.95
C ASP A 10 3.98 20.19 17.09
N ARG A 11 3.76 19.32 16.12
CA ARG A 11 2.60 19.30 15.23
C ARG A 11 2.35 17.86 14.73
N PRO A 12 1.14 17.54 14.24
CA PRO A 12 0.94 16.26 13.58
C PRO A 12 1.81 16.18 12.31
N PRO A 13 2.49 15.04 12.06
CA PRO A 13 3.19 14.82 10.80
C PRO A 13 2.25 14.98 9.61
N VAL A 14 2.78 15.48 8.49
CA VAL A 14 2.07 15.57 7.22
C VAL A 14 2.86 14.88 6.12
N SER A 15 2.22 13.97 5.39
CA SER A 15 2.81 13.26 4.26
C SER A 15 1.89 13.34 3.05
N PHE A 16 2.46 13.38 1.84
CA PHE A 16 1.69 13.35 0.60
C PHE A 16 1.59 11.94 0.01
N TYR A 17 1.58 10.94 0.89
CA TYR A 17 1.50 9.53 0.55
C TYR A 17 2.68 9.09 -0.34
N GLU A 18 2.46 8.78 -1.62
CA GLU A 18 3.51 8.34 -2.54
C GLU A 18 4.39 9.48 -3.07
N ILE A 19 3.94 10.74 -2.95
CA ILE A 19 4.74 11.90 -3.40
C ILE A 19 5.66 12.33 -2.26
N ASN A 20 6.94 12.05 -2.40
CA ASN A 20 7.92 12.24 -1.32
C ASN A 20 9.15 13.07 -1.72
N GLY A 21 9.29 13.45 -2.99
CA GLY A 21 10.40 14.27 -3.49
C GLY A 21 11.75 13.53 -3.60
N LEU A 22 11.74 12.21 -3.49
CA LEU A 22 12.93 11.36 -3.70
C LEU A 22 12.72 10.38 -4.87
N ASP A 23 11.52 9.80 -4.96
CA ASP A 23 11.23 8.73 -5.93
C ASP A 23 10.73 9.26 -7.27
N GLU A 24 10.14 10.46 -7.28
CA GLU A 24 9.69 11.10 -8.51
C GLU A 24 10.91 11.58 -9.31
N ASN A 25 11.16 10.96 -10.44
CA ASN A 25 12.31 11.30 -11.30
C ASN A 25 11.87 12.03 -12.57
N PRO A 26 11.85 13.38 -12.60
CA PRO A 26 11.51 14.15 -13.79
C PRO A 26 12.51 13.98 -14.94
N SER A 27 13.71 13.44 -14.68
CA SER A 27 14.77 13.26 -15.67
C SER A 27 14.65 11.93 -16.42
N ASP A 28 13.86 10.98 -15.92
CA ASP A 28 13.61 9.72 -16.59
C ASP A 28 12.75 9.96 -17.85
N LYS A 29 13.34 9.68 -19.01
CA LYS A 29 12.74 9.94 -20.34
C LYS A 29 11.72 8.88 -20.78
N ASP A 30 11.34 7.91 -19.93
CA ASP A 30 10.27 6.98 -20.28
C ASP A 30 9.01 7.80 -20.63
N PRO A 31 8.45 7.66 -21.84
CA PRO A 31 7.24 8.39 -22.26
C PRO A 31 6.02 8.09 -21.36
N PHE A 32 6.09 7.06 -20.53
CA PHE A 32 5.06 6.69 -19.55
C PHE A 32 5.33 7.26 -18.15
N ASN A 33 6.44 7.97 -17.95
CA ASN A 33 6.70 8.69 -16.71
C ASN A 33 5.90 10.00 -16.69
N ILE A 34 4.91 10.12 -15.81
CA ILE A 34 4.07 11.33 -15.68
C ILE A 34 4.82 12.52 -15.08
N TYR A 35 5.84 12.27 -14.26
CA TYR A 35 6.61 13.30 -13.56
C TYR A 35 7.51 14.14 -14.47
N THR A 36 7.64 13.76 -15.75
CA THR A 36 8.26 14.60 -16.78
C THR A 36 7.43 15.83 -17.15
N ASP A 37 6.13 15.87 -16.83
CA ASP A 37 5.31 17.04 -17.03
C ASP A 37 5.68 18.15 -16.02
N PRO A 38 5.95 19.39 -16.47
CA PRO A 38 6.38 20.48 -15.58
C PRO A 38 5.39 20.83 -14.46
N SER A 39 4.12 20.44 -14.59
CA SER A 39 3.10 20.73 -13.57
C SER A 39 3.34 19.99 -12.24
N TRP A 40 4.10 18.88 -12.26
CA TRP A 40 4.43 18.11 -11.06
C TRP A 40 5.55 18.73 -10.22
N ARG A 41 6.45 19.48 -10.87
CA ARG A 41 7.65 19.99 -10.20
C ARG A 41 7.36 20.76 -8.91
N PRO A 42 6.38 21.70 -8.85
CA PRO A 42 6.10 22.43 -7.61
C PRO A 42 5.62 21.53 -6.48
N LEU A 43 4.84 20.46 -6.79
CA LEU A 43 4.38 19.53 -5.76
C LEU A 43 5.52 18.65 -5.26
N ILE A 44 6.40 18.18 -6.14
CA ILE A 44 7.59 17.37 -5.78
C ILE A 44 8.52 18.20 -4.86
N GLU A 45 8.78 19.47 -5.22
CA GLU A 45 9.57 20.39 -4.41
C GLU A 45 8.90 20.65 -3.04
N LEU A 46 7.58 20.88 -3.01
CA LEU A 46 6.81 21.07 -1.77
C LEU A 46 6.88 19.83 -0.87
N ALA A 47 6.76 18.63 -1.45
CA ALA A 47 6.89 17.37 -0.71
C ALA A 47 8.28 17.24 -0.07
N ALA A 48 9.33 17.51 -0.84
CA ALA A 48 10.71 17.42 -0.36
C ALA A 48 11.03 18.41 0.77
N GLU A 49 10.46 19.63 0.72
CA GLU A 49 10.83 20.73 1.61
C GLU A 49 9.93 20.85 2.85
N LYS A 50 8.67 20.43 2.76
CA LYS A 50 7.63 20.79 3.73
C LYS A 50 6.91 19.61 4.37
N THR A 51 7.12 18.36 3.90
CA THR A 51 6.44 17.19 4.47
C THR A 51 7.34 16.38 5.40
N ASP A 52 6.73 15.59 6.26
CA ASP A 52 7.38 14.52 7.00
C ASP A 52 7.39 13.29 6.05
N ARG A 53 8.45 13.18 5.28
CA ARG A 53 8.56 12.27 4.13
C ARG A 53 8.52 10.82 4.58
N ILE A 54 7.69 10.02 3.92
CA ILE A 54 7.66 8.56 4.09
C ILE A 54 7.99 7.93 2.74
N VAL A 55 9.16 7.30 2.65
CA VAL A 55 9.64 6.64 1.43
C VAL A 55 9.44 5.15 1.57
N MET A 56 8.75 4.54 0.61
CA MET A 56 8.44 3.11 0.62
C MET A 56 9.53 2.31 -0.07
N ARG A 57 9.97 1.21 0.55
CA ARG A 57 10.93 0.28 -0.04
C ARG A 57 10.49 -1.16 0.18
N GLY A 58 10.31 -1.89 -0.91
CA GLY A 58 10.29 -3.35 -0.87
C GLY A 58 11.70 -3.88 -0.60
N VAL A 59 11.79 -5.00 0.11
CA VAL A 59 13.07 -5.65 0.41
C VAL A 59 13.05 -7.09 -0.09
N ALA A 60 14.10 -7.47 -0.80
CA ALA A 60 14.28 -8.79 -1.39
C ALA A 60 15.58 -9.44 -0.91
N TYR A 61 15.77 -10.70 -1.26
CA TYR A 61 17.06 -11.38 -1.11
C TYR A 61 18.03 -10.92 -2.21
N ALA A 62 19.31 -10.75 -1.86
CA ALA A 62 20.36 -10.33 -2.80
C ALA A 62 20.70 -11.42 -3.83
N SER A 63 20.57 -12.67 -3.44
CA SER A 63 20.78 -13.82 -4.33
C SER A 63 19.43 -14.40 -4.74
N VAL A 64 19.10 -14.28 -6.00
CA VAL A 64 17.80 -14.74 -6.51
C VAL A 64 17.99 -16.06 -7.25
N THR A 65 17.53 -17.15 -6.64
CA THR A 65 17.04 -18.26 -7.46
C THR A 65 15.85 -17.74 -8.24
N PRO A 66 15.82 -17.77 -9.58
CA PRO A 66 14.69 -17.23 -10.33
C PRO A 66 13.38 -17.79 -9.80
N ASP A 67 12.38 -16.92 -9.60
CA ASP A 67 11.05 -17.39 -9.26
C ASP A 67 10.62 -18.43 -10.30
N PRO A 68 10.19 -19.64 -9.90
CA PRO A 68 9.74 -20.66 -10.84
C PRO A 68 8.67 -20.17 -11.82
N ILE A 69 7.85 -19.19 -11.43
CA ILE A 69 6.86 -18.57 -12.32
C ILE A 69 7.57 -17.73 -13.38
N GLU A 70 8.56 -16.92 -13.01
CA GLU A 70 9.35 -16.12 -13.97
C GLU A 70 10.14 -17.00 -14.94
N ALA A 71 10.70 -18.10 -14.46
CA ALA A 71 11.40 -19.07 -15.30
C ALA A 71 10.48 -19.77 -16.33
N LEU A 72 9.18 -19.87 -16.05
CA LEU A 72 8.16 -20.43 -16.94
C LEU A 72 7.45 -19.37 -17.78
N ALA A 73 7.71 -18.10 -17.54
CA ALA A 73 7.02 -16.97 -18.17
C ALA A 73 7.72 -16.49 -19.46
N GLU A 74 6.93 -16.36 -20.51
CA GLU A 74 7.29 -15.60 -21.70
C GLU A 74 6.64 -14.21 -21.61
N LYS A 75 7.42 -13.13 -21.78
CA LYS A 75 6.95 -11.75 -21.72
C LYS A 75 7.14 -11.05 -23.03
N GLU A 76 6.08 -10.45 -23.55
CA GLU A 76 6.06 -9.66 -24.77
C GLU A 76 5.46 -8.28 -24.49
N SER A 77 6.13 -7.20 -24.93
CA SER A 77 5.61 -5.84 -24.77
C SER A 77 5.57 -5.14 -26.13
N VAL A 78 4.47 -4.43 -26.38
CA VAL A 78 4.26 -3.63 -27.59
C VAL A 78 3.64 -2.29 -27.23
N VAL A 79 4.09 -1.23 -27.92
CA VAL A 79 3.46 0.09 -27.82
C VAL A 79 2.60 0.30 -29.05
N ARG A 80 1.30 0.52 -28.85
CA ARG A 80 0.32 0.79 -29.90
C ARG A 80 -0.65 1.87 -29.43
N ASP A 81 -0.97 2.81 -30.30
CA ASP A 81 -1.94 3.91 -30.08
C ASP A 81 -1.68 4.69 -28.75
N GLY A 82 -0.39 4.88 -28.40
CA GLY A 82 0.00 5.61 -27.21
C GLY A 82 -0.01 4.79 -25.90
N SER A 83 -0.45 3.54 -25.94
CA SER A 83 -0.48 2.64 -24.80
C SER A 83 0.56 1.53 -24.92
N ARG A 84 1.16 1.14 -23.78
CA ARG A 84 2.05 -0.03 -23.66
C ARG A 84 1.22 -1.22 -23.20
N PHE A 85 1.17 -2.24 -24.03
CA PHE A 85 0.57 -3.54 -23.68
C PHE A 85 1.66 -4.53 -23.36
N THR A 86 1.50 -5.28 -22.27
CA THR A 86 2.40 -6.36 -21.90
C THR A 86 1.59 -7.64 -21.71
N VAL A 87 2.01 -8.70 -22.39
CA VAL A 87 1.43 -10.04 -22.27
C VAL A 87 2.43 -10.96 -21.59
N HIS A 88 2.00 -11.62 -20.55
CA HIS A 88 2.73 -12.68 -19.88
C HIS A 88 2.05 -14.01 -20.18
N ARG A 89 2.84 -15.02 -20.55
CA ARG A 89 2.37 -16.40 -20.78
C ARG A 89 3.17 -17.33 -19.89
N VAL A 90 2.50 -17.99 -18.98
CA VAL A 90 3.11 -18.95 -18.05
C VAL A 90 2.69 -20.37 -18.44
N LYS A 91 3.66 -21.21 -18.80
CA LYS A 91 3.41 -22.61 -19.15
C LYS A 91 3.47 -23.44 -17.89
N THR A 92 2.34 -24.01 -17.47
CA THR A 92 2.29 -25.06 -16.43
C THR A 92 2.36 -26.43 -17.08
N GLY A 93 2.46 -27.50 -16.26
CA GLY A 93 2.40 -28.87 -16.77
C GLY A 93 1.11 -29.20 -17.51
N SER A 94 0.00 -28.56 -17.11
CA SER A 94 -1.35 -28.89 -17.60
C SER A 94 -2.00 -27.78 -18.42
N ARG A 95 -1.56 -26.52 -18.32
CA ARG A 95 -2.20 -25.35 -18.95
C ARG A 95 -1.21 -24.27 -19.38
N ASN A 96 -1.68 -23.38 -20.28
CA ASN A 96 -1.04 -22.12 -20.57
C ASN A 96 -1.87 -21.00 -19.93
N LEU A 97 -1.30 -20.30 -18.95
CA LEU A 97 -1.91 -19.18 -18.28
C LEU A 97 -1.45 -17.89 -18.95
N THR A 98 -2.34 -16.93 -19.12
CA THR A 98 -2.03 -15.64 -19.76
C THR A 98 -2.48 -14.49 -18.89
N MET A 99 -1.70 -13.39 -18.90
CA MET A 99 -2.05 -12.13 -18.28
C MET A 99 -1.74 -11.02 -19.28
N ARG A 100 -2.61 -10.00 -19.35
CA ARG A 100 -2.36 -8.82 -20.17
C ARG A 100 -2.56 -7.56 -19.36
N THR A 101 -1.57 -6.67 -19.41
CA THR A 101 -1.62 -5.35 -18.78
C THR A 101 -1.53 -4.26 -19.86
N ARG A 102 -2.12 -3.10 -19.53
CA ARG A 102 -2.03 -1.87 -20.30
C ARG A 102 -1.57 -0.73 -19.43
N ARG A 103 -0.66 0.09 -19.93
CA ARG A 103 -0.28 1.37 -19.34
C ARG A 103 -0.43 2.47 -20.39
N ASP A 104 -1.17 3.51 -20.06
CA ASP A 104 -1.36 4.68 -20.91
C ASP A 104 -0.34 5.77 -20.54
N ARG A 105 0.00 6.66 -21.49
CA ARG A 105 0.97 7.74 -21.25
C ARG A 105 0.47 8.81 -20.31
N ASP A 106 -0.85 8.97 -20.23
CA ASP A 106 -1.48 10.08 -19.51
C ASP A 106 -1.79 9.76 -18.05
N VAL A 107 -1.50 8.53 -17.61
CA VAL A 107 -1.79 8.10 -16.23
C VAL A 107 -0.66 7.25 -15.65
N ASN A 108 -0.46 7.36 -14.34
CA ASN A 108 0.50 6.52 -13.60
C ASN A 108 -0.17 5.25 -13.08
N THR A 109 -0.90 4.55 -13.95
CA THR A 109 -1.63 3.32 -13.59
C THR A 109 -1.35 2.24 -14.63
N VAL A 110 -1.14 1.03 -14.14
CA VAL A 110 -1.09 -0.18 -14.97
C VAL A 110 -2.40 -0.93 -14.80
N TRP A 111 -3.16 -1.01 -15.87
CA TRP A 111 -4.44 -1.71 -15.89
C TRP A 111 -4.21 -3.18 -16.23
N THR A 112 -4.74 -4.09 -15.41
CA THR A 112 -4.80 -5.51 -15.77
C THR A 112 -6.08 -5.75 -16.55
N GLU A 113 -5.96 -5.96 -17.88
CA GLU A 113 -7.08 -6.21 -18.79
C GLU A 113 -7.47 -7.68 -18.82
N GLU A 114 -6.52 -8.57 -18.53
CA GLU A 114 -6.69 -10.00 -18.43
C GLU A 114 -5.82 -10.51 -17.28
N HIS A 115 -6.44 -11.06 -16.25
CA HIS A 115 -5.74 -11.61 -15.09
C HIS A 115 -5.22 -13.02 -15.40
N LEU A 116 -4.21 -13.45 -14.63
CA LEU A 116 -3.52 -14.72 -14.89
C LEU A 116 -4.44 -15.92 -14.74
N LEU A 117 -5.31 -15.92 -13.73
CA LEU A 117 -6.21 -17.04 -13.42
C LEU A 117 -7.67 -16.65 -13.71
N LYS A 118 -8.40 -17.52 -14.45
CA LYS A 118 -9.77 -17.30 -14.91
C LYS A 118 -10.75 -18.30 -14.28
N GLY A 119 -10.31 -19.03 -13.26
CA GLY A 119 -11.18 -19.99 -12.58
C GLY A 119 -10.42 -21.05 -11.79
N PRO A 120 -11.15 -22.00 -11.17
CA PRO A 120 -10.55 -23.01 -10.30
C PRO A 120 -9.54 -23.94 -11.00
N ASP A 121 -9.73 -24.21 -12.29
CA ASP A 121 -8.81 -25.08 -13.03
C ASP A 121 -7.47 -24.39 -13.30
N ASP A 122 -7.48 -23.07 -13.60
CA ASP A 122 -6.25 -22.28 -13.73
C ASP A 122 -5.53 -22.21 -12.38
N LEU A 123 -6.29 -22.06 -11.28
CA LEU A 123 -5.73 -22.07 -9.94
C LEU A 123 -5.07 -23.41 -9.61
N ARG A 124 -5.70 -24.53 -9.96
CA ARG A 124 -5.09 -25.87 -9.77
C ARG A 124 -3.78 -26.00 -10.54
N ALA A 125 -3.77 -25.57 -11.80
CA ALA A 125 -2.57 -25.58 -12.64
C ALA A 125 -1.47 -24.65 -12.12
N PHE A 126 -1.83 -23.47 -11.61
CA PHE A 126 -0.88 -22.54 -10.96
C PHE A 126 -0.25 -23.16 -9.72
N LEU A 127 -1.02 -23.88 -8.92
CA LEU A 127 -0.54 -24.55 -7.71
C LEU A 127 0.35 -25.79 -8.00
N GLU A 128 0.45 -26.25 -9.24
CA GLU A 128 1.43 -27.26 -9.67
C GLU A 128 2.86 -26.68 -9.81
N ILE A 129 2.99 -25.36 -10.01
CA ILE A 129 4.28 -24.68 -10.09
C ILE A 129 4.93 -24.71 -8.70
N PRO A 130 6.21 -25.10 -8.55
CA PRO A 130 6.89 -25.08 -7.27
C PRO A 130 6.85 -23.68 -6.60
N CYS A 131 6.86 -23.64 -5.27
CA CYS A 131 7.06 -22.39 -4.55
C CYS A 131 8.49 -21.88 -4.78
N PRO A 132 8.69 -20.55 -4.88
CA PRO A 132 10.03 -20.01 -4.90
C PRO A 132 10.76 -20.35 -3.59
N VAL A 133 12.04 -20.67 -3.71
CA VAL A 133 12.93 -20.84 -2.55
C VAL A 133 13.70 -19.54 -2.39
N GLU A 134 13.45 -18.86 -1.29
CA GLU A 134 14.10 -17.60 -0.94
C GLU A 134 15.09 -17.84 0.19
N GLU A 135 16.37 -17.77 -0.11
CA GLU A 135 17.47 -18.01 0.82
C GLU A 135 18.61 -17.03 0.55
N GLY A 136 19.39 -16.72 1.59
CA GLY A 136 20.59 -15.91 1.47
C GLY A 136 20.54 -14.60 2.24
N GLU A 137 21.38 -13.66 1.84
CA GLU A 137 21.45 -12.33 2.43
C GLU A 137 20.34 -11.42 1.91
N ILE A 138 19.86 -10.53 2.77
CA ILE A 138 18.86 -9.52 2.42
C ILE A 138 19.56 -8.31 1.80
N GLU A 139 19.02 -7.82 0.69
CA GLU A 139 19.49 -6.60 0.05
C GLU A 139 19.00 -5.36 0.81
N THR A 140 19.77 -4.91 1.78
CA THR A 140 19.43 -3.75 2.61
C THR A 140 19.84 -2.41 1.99
N GLY A 141 20.71 -2.43 0.97
CA GLY A 141 21.28 -1.25 0.32
C GLY A 141 20.26 -0.18 -0.05
N PRO A 142 19.19 -0.49 -0.80
CA PRO A 142 18.17 0.50 -1.21
C PRO A 142 17.45 1.20 -0.05
N VAL A 143 17.30 0.51 1.09
CA VAL A 143 16.72 1.10 2.31
C VAL A 143 17.70 2.08 2.95
N LEU A 144 18.95 1.65 3.16
CA LEU A 144 19.97 2.46 3.80
C LEU A 144 20.36 3.68 2.96
N GLU A 145 20.39 3.57 1.65
CA GLU A 145 20.63 4.68 0.71
C GLU A 145 19.48 5.71 0.76
N ALA A 146 18.24 5.24 0.81
CA ALA A 146 17.08 6.12 0.95
C ALA A 146 17.09 6.82 2.32
N GLU A 147 17.41 6.12 3.42
CA GLU A 147 17.56 6.71 4.76
C GLU A 147 18.65 7.78 4.78
N ALA A 148 19.81 7.49 4.18
CA ALA A 148 20.89 8.47 4.08
C ALA A 148 20.49 9.70 3.26
N SER A 149 19.71 9.53 2.21
CA SER A 149 19.20 10.63 1.36
C SER A 149 18.13 11.47 2.08
N LEU A 150 17.33 10.86 2.94
CA LEU A 150 16.29 11.55 3.73
C LEU A 150 16.88 12.34 4.90
N GLY A 151 17.92 11.82 5.55
CA GLY A 151 18.44 12.38 6.80
C GLY A 151 17.30 12.54 7.83
N ASP A 152 17.19 13.74 8.39
CA ASP A 152 16.15 14.06 9.40
C ASP A 152 14.81 14.49 8.81
N THR A 153 14.67 14.53 7.47
CA THR A 153 13.46 15.03 6.81
C THR A 153 12.38 13.96 6.63
N GLY A 154 12.65 12.70 6.96
CA GLY A 154 11.71 11.63 6.77
C GLY A 154 12.15 10.28 7.32
N ILE A 155 11.38 9.26 6.98
CA ILE A 155 11.67 7.86 7.33
C ILE A 155 11.51 6.96 6.10
N VAL A 156 12.23 5.85 6.10
CA VAL A 156 11.95 4.76 5.17
C VAL A 156 10.98 3.79 5.83
N MET A 157 9.95 3.42 5.09
CA MET A 157 8.96 2.43 5.47
C MET A 157 9.15 1.18 4.62
N ILE A 158 9.25 0.02 5.27
CA ILE A 158 9.30 -1.25 4.55
C ILE A 158 7.90 -1.56 4.03
N ASP A 159 7.81 -1.87 2.74
CA ASP A 159 6.55 -2.11 2.05
C ASP A 159 6.42 -3.58 1.66
N THR A 160 5.34 -4.24 2.10
CA THR A 160 5.10 -5.65 1.83
C THR A 160 3.63 -5.95 1.61
N PRO A 161 3.30 -6.77 0.58
CA PRO A 161 1.95 -7.30 0.46
C PRO A 161 1.67 -8.30 1.59
N ASP A 162 0.39 -8.54 1.84
CA ASP A 162 -0.04 -9.74 2.54
C ASP A 162 -0.27 -10.91 1.57
N PRO A 163 -0.45 -12.15 2.05
CA PRO A 163 -0.76 -13.29 1.18
C PRO A 163 -2.04 -13.12 0.38
N LEU A 164 -3.03 -12.39 0.92
CA LEU A 164 -4.30 -12.15 0.24
C LEU A 164 -4.15 -11.22 -0.96
N CYS A 165 -3.36 -10.16 -0.85
CA CYS A 165 -3.04 -9.27 -1.96
C CYS A 165 -2.48 -10.04 -3.15
N LEU A 166 -1.47 -10.88 -2.89
CA LEU A 166 -0.83 -11.69 -3.93
C LEU A 166 -1.81 -12.69 -4.55
N ALA A 167 -2.69 -13.28 -3.75
CA ALA A 167 -3.70 -14.22 -4.23
C ALA A 167 -4.78 -13.52 -5.06
N ALA A 168 -5.35 -12.41 -4.55
CA ALA A 168 -6.43 -11.68 -5.20
C ALA A 168 -5.98 -11.06 -6.53
N SER A 169 -4.75 -10.55 -6.62
CA SER A 169 -4.20 -9.93 -7.84
C SER A 169 -4.09 -10.88 -9.04
N LEU A 170 -4.15 -12.17 -8.82
CA LEU A 170 -4.12 -13.17 -9.90
C LEU A 170 -5.44 -13.29 -10.66
N PHE A 171 -6.55 -12.80 -10.11
CA PHE A 171 -7.89 -12.89 -10.65
C PHE A 171 -8.49 -11.51 -10.91
N ASP A 172 -9.49 -11.43 -11.77
CA ASP A 172 -10.40 -10.30 -11.73
C ASP A 172 -11.26 -10.34 -10.45
N MET A 173 -11.83 -9.20 -10.09
CA MET A 173 -12.54 -9.05 -8.82
C MET A 173 -13.74 -9.97 -8.67
N ALA A 174 -14.44 -10.27 -9.77
CA ALA A 174 -15.61 -11.13 -9.74
C ALA A 174 -15.19 -12.57 -9.52
N GLU A 175 -14.22 -13.07 -10.28
CA GLU A 175 -13.72 -14.45 -10.16
C GLU A 175 -13.03 -14.66 -8.80
N TYR A 176 -12.22 -13.68 -8.34
CA TYR A 176 -11.64 -13.70 -7.01
C TYR A 176 -12.71 -13.90 -5.93
N THR A 177 -13.77 -13.08 -5.95
CA THR A 177 -14.83 -13.15 -4.95
C THR A 177 -15.54 -14.50 -4.96
N VAL A 178 -15.85 -15.03 -6.16
CA VAL A 178 -16.49 -16.35 -6.30
C VAL A 178 -15.60 -17.45 -5.72
N ILE A 179 -14.33 -17.51 -6.13
CA ILE A 179 -13.39 -18.54 -5.66
C ILE A 179 -13.15 -18.43 -4.15
N ALA A 180 -12.94 -17.24 -3.62
CA ALA A 180 -12.74 -17.03 -2.19
C ALA A 180 -13.97 -17.45 -1.35
N MET A 181 -15.18 -17.35 -1.90
CA MET A 181 -16.43 -17.72 -1.21
C MET A 181 -16.87 -19.15 -1.42
N THR A 182 -16.43 -19.83 -2.47
CA THR A 182 -16.94 -21.17 -2.83
C THR A 182 -15.89 -22.26 -2.82
N GLU A 183 -14.61 -21.93 -3.03
CA GLU A 183 -13.50 -22.86 -3.13
C GLU A 183 -12.50 -22.74 -1.96
N HIS A 184 -13.01 -22.64 -0.72
CA HIS A 184 -12.23 -22.34 0.49
C HIS A 184 -10.93 -23.13 0.61
N ALA A 185 -10.99 -24.46 0.45
CA ALA A 185 -9.81 -25.33 0.60
C ALA A 185 -8.74 -25.02 -0.47
N LEU A 186 -9.17 -24.75 -1.70
CA LEU A 186 -8.28 -24.43 -2.81
C LEU A 186 -7.68 -23.03 -2.63
N PHE A 187 -8.50 -22.07 -2.18
CA PHE A 187 -8.04 -20.71 -1.93
C PHE A 187 -7.07 -20.63 -0.74
N HIS A 188 -7.28 -21.41 0.32
CA HIS A 188 -6.31 -21.53 1.41
C HIS A 188 -4.96 -22.08 0.93
N ARG A 189 -4.94 -23.06 0.02
CA ARG A 189 -3.67 -23.53 -0.56
C ARG A 189 -2.92 -22.43 -1.29
N LEU A 190 -3.64 -21.51 -1.95
CA LEU A 190 -3.03 -20.34 -2.60
C LEU A 190 -2.45 -19.35 -1.56
N LEU A 191 -3.22 -19.04 -0.51
CA LEU A 191 -2.73 -18.18 0.58
C LEU A 191 -1.52 -18.79 1.30
N GLU A 192 -1.54 -20.11 1.56
CA GLU A 192 -0.42 -20.83 2.18
C GLU A 192 0.83 -20.84 1.29
N ARG A 193 0.65 -20.93 -0.04
CA ARG A 193 1.75 -20.78 -1.00
C ARG A 193 2.47 -19.43 -0.82
N PHE A 194 1.75 -18.32 -0.76
CA PHE A 194 2.34 -17.00 -0.57
C PHE A 194 2.85 -16.77 0.87
N ALA A 195 2.13 -17.28 1.86
CA ALA A 195 2.56 -17.20 3.24
C ALA A 195 3.89 -17.95 3.49
N SER A 196 4.14 -19.05 2.77
CA SER A 196 5.37 -19.82 2.91
C SER A 196 6.64 -19.05 2.53
N THR A 197 6.52 -17.99 1.74
CA THR A 197 7.62 -17.07 1.41
C THR A 197 7.56 -15.77 2.24
N LEU A 198 6.38 -15.16 2.36
CA LEU A 198 6.23 -13.86 3.03
C LEU A 198 6.53 -13.92 4.52
N LEU A 199 6.13 -14.98 5.22
CA LEU A 199 6.36 -15.08 6.67
C LEU A 199 7.86 -15.20 7.01
N PRO A 200 8.64 -16.12 6.40
CA PRO A 200 10.08 -16.18 6.62
C PRO A 200 10.79 -14.89 6.18
N ARG A 201 10.40 -14.30 5.04
CA ARG A 201 10.97 -13.03 4.55
C ARG A 201 10.75 -11.90 5.56
N THR A 202 9.53 -11.78 6.10
CA THR A 202 9.21 -10.75 7.11
C THR A 202 10.12 -10.89 8.33
N GLU A 203 10.38 -12.11 8.81
CA GLU A 203 11.27 -12.36 9.95
C GLU A 203 12.72 -11.94 9.64
N VAL A 204 13.26 -12.39 8.52
CA VAL A 204 14.66 -12.11 8.16
C VAL A 204 14.88 -10.62 7.89
N VAL A 205 13.94 -9.97 7.17
CA VAL A 205 14.01 -8.52 6.88
C VAL A 205 13.86 -7.70 8.17
N SER A 206 12.93 -8.08 9.05
CA SER A 206 12.76 -7.38 10.34
C SER A 206 14.00 -7.48 11.22
N ALA A 207 14.69 -8.62 11.21
CA ALA A 207 15.95 -8.82 11.92
C ALA A 207 17.09 -7.99 11.32
N ALA A 208 17.20 -7.92 9.98
CA ALA A 208 18.22 -7.15 9.29
C ALA A 208 18.01 -5.63 9.36
N LEU A 209 16.76 -5.20 9.44
CA LEU A 209 16.32 -3.79 9.43
C LEU A 209 15.40 -3.50 10.65
N PRO A 210 15.90 -3.61 11.90
CA PRO A 210 15.07 -3.49 13.10
C PRO A 210 14.55 -2.06 13.32
N GLY A 211 13.43 -1.94 14.06
CA GLY A 211 12.91 -0.66 14.54
C GLY A 211 12.18 0.20 13.50
N ARG A 212 11.97 -0.29 12.28
CA ARG A 212 11.37 0.49 11.19
C ARG A 212 9.86 0.37 11.15
N LEU A 213 9.22 1.36 10.51
CA LEU A 213 7.82 1.29 10.15
C LEU A 213 7.65 0.36 8.94
N TRP A 214 6.63 -0.49 9.00
CA TRP A 214 6.23 -1.36 7.90
C TRP A 214 4.82 -0.99 7.44
N ARG A 215 4.55 -1.06 6.15
CA ARG A 215 3.20 -1.12 5.59
C ARG A 215 2.93 -2.55 5.14
N VAL A 216 1.88 -3.15 5.68
CA VAL A 216 1.31 -4.41 5.19
C VAL A 216 0.04 -4.05 4.45
N TYR A 217 0.05 -4.22 3.12
CA TYR A 217 -1.08 -3.89 2.25
C TYR A 217 -1.72 -5.13 1.65
N GLY A 218 -3.02 -5.03 1.33
CA GLY A 218 -3.82 -6.12 0.77
C GLY A 218 -5.05 -6.53 1.55
N PRO A 219 -5.16 -6.23 2.88
CA PRO A 219 -6.36 -6.56 3.65
C PRO A 219 -7.67 -6.03 3.04
N GLU A 220 -7.63 -4.97 2.25
CA GLU A 220 -8.77 -4.38 1.54
C GLU A 220 -9.49 -5.37 0.62
N TYR A 221 -8.81 -6.38 0.08
CA TYR A 221 -9.44 -7.41 -0.72
C TYR A 221 -10.45 -8.27 0.08
N ALA A 222 -10.34 -8.32 1.41
CA ALA A 222 -11.32 -8.94 2.29
C ALA A 222 -12.23 -7.94 3.03
N SER A 223 -12.07 -6.63 2.78
CA SER A 223 -12.97 -5.62 3.34
C SER A 223 -14.37 -5.74 2.71
N PRO A 224 -15.46 -5.54 3.48
CA PRO A 224 -16.79 -5.46 2.89
C PRO A 224 -16.88 -4.31 1.87
N PRO A 225 -17.62 -4.48 0.78
CA PRO A 225 -18.54 -5.58 0.49
C PRO A 225 -17.94 -6.79 -0.23
N TYR A 226 -16.63 -6.85 -0.46
CA TYR A 226 -16.00 -7.92 -1.23
C TYR A 226 -16.14 -9.28 -0.55
N LEU A 227 -15.75 -9.37 0.74
CA LEU A 227 -15.91 -10.59 1.53
C LEU A 227 -16.58 -10.27 2.88
N PRO A 228 -17.29 -11.25 3.48
CA PRO A 228 -17.86 -11.09 4.81
C PRO A 228 -16.75 -11.10 5.89
N PRO A 229 -16.96 -10.45 7.07
CA PRO A 229 -15.95 -10.31 8.12
C PRO A 229 -15.33 -11.63 8.62
N GLN A 230 -16.08 -12.74 8.57
CA GLN A 230 -15.50 -14.03 8.95
C GLN A 230 -14.38 -14.47 7.99
N LEU A 231 -14.48 -14.15 6.69
CA LEU A 231 -13.41 -14.44 5.74
C LEU A 231 -12.24 -13.47 5.90
N PHE A 232 -12.46 -12.25 6.40
CA PHE A 232 -11.37 -11.37 6.81
C PHE A 232 -10.52 -12.04 7.92
N ARG A 233 -11.15 -12.64 8.92
CA ARG A 233 -10.44 -13.38 9.96
C ARG A 233 -9.67 -14.60 9.41
N GLU A 234 -10.26 -15.33 8.48
CA GLU A 234 -9.64 -16.53 7.89
C GLU A 234 -8.50 -16.20 6.93
N TYR A 235 -8.65 -15.18 6.09
CA TYR A 235 -7.75 -14.91 4.97
C TYR A 235 -6.75 -13.79 5.26
N VAL A 236 -7.08 -12.89 6.19
CA VAL A 236 -6.18 -11.80 6.62
C VAL A 236 -5.60 -12.10 7.99
N CYS A 237 -6.42 -12.14 9.06
CA CYS A 237 -5.89 -12.19 10.43
C CYS A 237 -4.99 -13.41 10.66
N ARG A 238 -5.33 -14.56 10.10
CA ARG A 238 -4.54 -15.80 10.22
C ARG A 238 -3.11 -15.62 9.71
N TYR A 239 -2.91 -14.88 8.62
CA TYR A 239 -1.62 -14.75 7.94
C TYR A 239 -0.89 -13.46 8.29
N VAL A 240 -1.61 -12.37 8.53
CA VAL A 240 -1.01 -11.06 8.84
C VAL A 240 -0.58 -10.95 10.30
N SER A 241 -1.32 -11.55 11.24
CA SER A 241 -0.92 -11.52 12.67
C SER A 241 0.50 -12.06 12.93
N PRO A 242 0.94 -13.18 12.31
CA PRO A 242 2.33 -13.61 12.42
C PRO A 242 3.34 -12.61 11.86
N MET A 243 3.01 -11.91 10.74
CA MET A 243 3.86 -10.86 10.18
C MET A 243 4.02 -9.70 11.15
N ILE A 244 2.92 -9.20 11.73
CA ILE A 244 2.94 -8.13 12.74
C ILE A 244 3.81 -8.53 13.93
N LYS A 245 3.65 -9.73 14.47
CA LYS A 245 4.45 -10.23 15.59
C LYS A 245 5.94 -10.32 15.26
N SER A 246 6.27 -10.69 14.04
CA SER A 246 7.65 -10.74 13.55
C SER A 246 8.27 -9.35 13.51
N ILE A 247 7.57 -8.37 12.93
CA ILE A 247 7.97 -6.97 12.87
C ILE A 247 8.19 -6.41 14.29
N GLN A 248 7.24 -6.61 15.19
CA GLN A 248 7.29 -6.11 16.55
C GLN A 248 8.39 -6.76 17.39
N ARG A 249 8.69 -8.05 17.19
CA ARG A 249 9.79 -8.76 17.87
C ARG A 249 11.14 -8.07 17.63
N HIS A 250 11.33 -7.48 16.50
CA HIS A 250 12.53 -6.72 16.14
C HIS A 250 12.37 -5.21 16.34
N GLY A 251 11.41 -4.78 17.18
CA GLY A 251 11.19 -3.37 17.55
C GLY A 251 10.57 -2.51 16.45
N GLY A 252 10.11 -3.10 15.35
CA GLY A 252 9.41 -2.40 14.27
C GLY A 252 7.94 -2.12 14.62
N TYR A 253 7.28 -1.35 13.75
CA TYR A 253 5.87 -0.98 13.85
C TYR A 253 5.13 -1.42 12.58
N ALA A 254 4.02 -2.14 12.75
CA ALA A 254 3.20 -2.61 11.65
C ALA A 254 2.01 -1.67 11.41
N ARG A 255 2.01 -1.00 10.24
CA ARG A 255 0.87 -0.23 9.73
C ARG A 255 0.09 -1.10 8.77
N ILE A 256 -1.17 -1.33 9.06
CA ILE A 256 -2.10 -2.00 8.15
C ILE A 256 -2.67 -0.96 7.18
N HIS A 257 -2.53 -1.25 5.89
CA HIS A 257 -3.14 -0.47 4.83
C HIS A 257 -4.37 -1.21 4.30
N SER A 258 -5.55 -0.60 4.47
CA SER A 258 -6.82 -1.22 4.08
C SER A 258 -7.83 -0.16 3.69
N HIS A 259 -8.20 -0.14 2.43
CA HIS A 259 -9.25 0.71 1.87
C HIS A 259 -10.66 0.18 2.17
N GLY A 260 -11.67 1.03 1.99
CA GLY A 260 -13.08 0.66 1.93
C GLY A 260 -13.77 0.60 3.29
N ASN A 261 -14.71 -0.34 3.43
CA ASN A 261 -15.60 -0.42 4.57
C ASN A 261 -14.95 -1.12 5.77
N LEU A 262 -14.47 -0.35 6.73
CA LEU A 262 -13.70 -0.87 7.85
C LEU A 262 -14.53 -1.16 9.10
N ARG A 263 -15.71 -0.57 9.25
CA ARG A 263 -16.48 -0.59 10.51
C ARG A 263 -16.64 -1.98 11.13
N THR A 264 -16.87 -3.00 10.33
CA THR A 264 -17.15 -4.35 10.81
C THR A 264 -15.89 -5.20 11.00
N ILE A 265 -14.72 -4.71 10.58
CA ILE A 265 -13.44 -5.42 10.68
C ILE A 265 -12.41 -4.68 11.56
N LEU A 266 -12.72 -3.48 12.06
CA LEU A 266 -11.80 -2.71 12.91
C LEU A 266 -11.40 -3.45 14.19
N ASP A 267 -12.33 -4.17 14.83
CA ASP A 267 -12.02 -4.98 16.02
C ASP A 267 -11.04 -6.11 15.66
N ASP A 268 -11.18 -6.72 14.49
CA ASP A 268 -10.29 -7.77 13.98
C ASP A 268 -8.90 -7.18 13.65
N ILE A 269 -8.83 -5.99 13.04
CA ILE A 269 -7.58 -5.26 12.75
C ILE A 269 -6.85 -4.93 14.07
N ALA A 270 -7.56 -4.41 15.06
CA ALA A 270 -6.98 -4.13 16.38
C ALA A 270 -6.50 -5.41 17.08
N ALA A 271 -7.27 -6.50 17.01
CA ALA A 271 -6.94 -7.79 17.62
C ALA A 271 -5.69 -8.45 17.01
N MET A 272 -5.32 -8.11 15.76
CA MET A 272 -4.04 -8.54 15.18
C MET A 272 -2.82 -7.93 15.89
N GLY A 273 -3.01 -6.87 16.69
CA GLY A 273 -1.93 -6.14 17.37
C GLY A 273 -1.34 -5.03 16.49
N THR A 274 -2.12 -4.50 15.55
CA THR A 274 -1.72 -3.44 14.62
C THR A 274 -1.24 -2.19 15.34
N ASP A 275 -0.07 -1.66 14.98
CA ASP A 275 0.49 -0.44 15.55
C ASP A 275 -0.04 0.84 14.89
N ALA A 276 -0.43 0.75 13.61
CA ALA A 276 -0.98 1.89 12.87
C ALA A 276 -1.94 1.44 11.76
N LEU A 277 -2.87 2.30 11.36
CA LEU A 277 -3.88 2.05 10.34
C LEU A 277 -3.97 3.22 9.36
N ASP A 278 -4.11 2.93 8.07
CA ASP A 278 -4.42 3.87 6.98
C ASP A 278 -5.28 3.23 5.88
N PRO A 279 -5.99 4.01 5.05
CA PRO A 279 -6.14 5.48 5.07
C PRO A 279 -7.33 5.99 5.90
N ILE A 280 -8.18 5.13 6.45
CA ILE A 280 -9.38 5.46 7.25
C ILE A 280 -10.34 6.36 6.45
N GLU A 281 -10.73 5.90 5.28
CA GLU A 281 -11.54 6.66 4.34
C GLU A 281 -12.92 7.00 4.91
N PRO A 282 -13.32 8.29 4.84
CA PRO A 282 -14.67 8.68 5.24
C PRO A 282 -15.70 8.27 4.18
N PRO A 283 -17.01 8.24 4.52
CA PRO A 283 -18.06 8.08 3.53
C PRO A 283 -17.97 9.13 2.40
N PRO A 284 -18.22 8.75 1.14
CA PRO A 284 -18.77 7.44 0.69
C PRO A 284 -17.73 6.37 0.32
N GLN A 285 -16.45 6.66 0.32
CA GLN A 285 -15.40 5.70 -0.06
C GLN A 285 -15.22 4.63 1.02
N GLY A 286 -15.19 5.04 2.29
CA GLY A 286 -15.25 4.15 3.44
C GLY A 286 -16.58 4.27 4.19
N ASP A 287 -16.64 3.71 5.39
CA ASP A 287 -17.85 3.70 6.22
C ASP A 287 -17.63 4.16 7.67
N VAL A 288 -16.46 4.75 7.96
CA VAL A 288 -16.09 5.21 9.30
C VAL A 288 -15.69 6.69 9.31
N GLN A 289 -16.00 7.37 10.41
CA GLN A 289 -15.46 8.70 10.69
C GLN A 289 -14.13 8.57 11.42
N LEU A 290 -13.19 9.46 11.16
CA LEU A 290 -11.89 9.46 11.83
C LEU A 290 -12.04 9.61 13.36
N SER A 291 -12.94 10.47 13.82
CA SER A 291 -13.29 10.64 15.23
C SER A 291 -13.72 9.34 15.91
N TYR A 292 -14.52 8.51 15.23
CA TYR A 292 -14.92 7.20 15.76
C TYR A 292 -13.71 6.26 15.92
N VAL A 293 -12.84 6.20 14.91
CA VAL A 293 -11.64 5.34 14.97
C VAL A 293 -10.68 5.87 16.03
N ARG A 294 -10.52 7.20 16.13
CA ARG A 294 -9.68 7.85 17.14
C ARG A 294 -10.14 7.56 18.55
N GLU A 295 -11.41 7.71 18.84
CA GLU A 295 -12.00 7.46 20.16
C GLU A 295 -11.83 6.00 20.59
N ARG A 296 -12.09 5.07 19.66
CA ARG A 296 -12.19 3.65 20.00
C ARG A 296 -10.85 2.91 19.94
N TYR A 297 -9.97 3.28 19.04
CA TYR A 297 -8.72 2.55 18.77
C TYR A 297 -7.46 3.40 18.90
N GLY A 298 -7.57 4.72 18.86
CA GLY A 298 -6.43 5.63 18.84
C GLY A 298 -5.56 5.61 20.09
N ARG A 299 -6.00 4.94 21.18
CA ARG A 299 -5.18 4.70 22.36
C ARG A 299 -3.96 3.82 22.05
N ASP A 300 -4.20 2.75 21.28
CA ASP A 300 -3.20 1.70 21.05
C ASP A 300 -2.69 1.69 19.62
N MET A 301 -3.33 2.45 18.71
CA MET A 301 -3.07 2.48 17.28
C MET A 301 -2.84 3.91 16.79
N ALA A 302 -1.74 4.16 16.12
CA ALA A 302 -1.52 5.42 15.40
C ALA A 302 -2.39 5.47 14.13
N LEU A 303 -2.93 6.63 13.80
CA LEU A 303 -3.83 6.81 12.68
C LEU A 303 -3.15 7.62 11.58
N PHE A 304 -3.28 7.17 10.35
CA PHE A 304 -2.78 7.85 9.16
C PHE A 304 -3.95 8.10 8.19
N GLY A 305 -4.07 9.29 7.71
CA GLY A 305 -5.15 9.63 6.79
C GLY A 305 -5.65 11.06 7.03
N ASN A 306 -6.86 11.38 6.65
CA ASN A 306 -7.87 10.60 5.96
C ASN A 306 -8.50 11.43 4.84
N LEU A 307 -7.61 12.17 4.12
CA LEU A 307 -8.06 13.07 3.07
C LEU A 307 -8.20 12.31 1.75
N GLU A 308 -9.38 12.44 1.13
CA GLU A 308 -9.63 11.82 -0.16
C GLU A 308 -8.87 12.52 -1.28
N VAL A 309 -8.18 11.76 -2.13
CA VAL A 309 -7.49 12.34 -3.30
C VAL A 309 -8.46 13.03 -4.24
N CYS A 310 -9.68 12.53 -4.40
CA CYS A 310 -10.71 13.18 -5.21
C CYS A 310 -11.12 14.57 -4.66
N ASP A 311 -11.08 14.76 -3.35
CA ASP A 311 -11.30 16.07 -2.72
C ASP A 311 -10.13 17.03 -2.99
N ILE A 312 -8.89 16.53 -2.94
CA ILE A 312 -7.69 17.31 -3.29
C ILE A 312 -7.77 17.78 -4.75
N GLU A 313 -8.23 16.92 -5.65
CA GLU A 313 -8.30 17.27 -7.08
C GLU A 313 -9.45 18.20 -7.44
N ASN A 314 -10.59 18.08 -6.75
CA ASN A 314 -11.85 18.67 -7.24
C ASN A 314 -12.44 19.74 -6.34
N LEU A 315 -12.15 19.76 -5.03
CA LEU A 315 -12.77 20.77 -4.15
C LEU A 315 -12.10 22.13 -4.27
N PRO A 316 -12.90 23.23 -4.26
CA PRO A 316 -12.35 24.55 -4.02
C PRO A 316 -11.55 24.61 -2.73
N THR A 317 -10.42 25.32 -2.72
CA THR A 317 -9.47 25.32 -1.59
C THR A 317 -10.10 25.68 -0.25
N ALA A 318 -11.06 26.60 -0.23
CA ALA A 318 -11.76 26.98 1.00
C ALA A 318 -12.65 25.84 1.58
N GLN A 319 -13.17 24.95 0.72
CA GLN A 319 -13.91 23.79 1.17
C GLN A 319 -12.98 22.67 1.60
N PHE A 320 -11.92 22.45 0.85
CA PHE A 320 -10.89 21.47 1.19
C PHE A 320 -10.21 21.80 2.52
N ALA A 321 -9.89 23.08 2.78
CA ALA A 321 -9.33 23.54 4.04
C ALA A 321 -10.15 23.08 5.26
N LYS A 322 -11.47 23.16 5.20
CA LYS A 322 -12.34 22.68 6.29
C LYS A 322 -12.22 21.18 6.55
N LYS A 323 -12.01 20.37 5.50
CA LYS A 323 -11.76 18.93 5.64
C LYS A 323 -10.41 18.67 6.31
N VAL A 324 -9.39 19.43 5.94
CA VAL A 324 -8.06 19.34 6.58
C VAL A 324 -8.15 19.71 8.06
N GLU A 325 -8.79 20.83 8.39
CA GLU A 325 -9.00 21.28 9.78
C GLU A 325 -9.76 20.24 10.59
N GLN A 326 -10.81 19.67 10.01
CA GLN A 326 -11.58 18.59 10.64
C GLN A 326 -10.72 17.34 10.87
N ALA A 327 -9.97 16.88 9.86
CA ALA A 327 -9.11 15.71 9.96
C ALA A 327 -8.05 15.88 11.05
N VAL A 328 -7.42 17.06 11.13
CA VAL A 328 -6.44 17.37 12.18
C VAL A 328 -7.11 17.35 13.55
N ALA A 329 -8.25 18.05 13.72
CA ALA A 329 -8.96 18.11 14.99
C ALA A 329 -9.44 16.73 15.48
N GLU A 330 -9.99 15.91 14.57
CA GLU A 330 -10.45 14.56 14.91
C GLU A 330 -9.28 13.59 15.17
N GLY A 331 -8.26 13.62 14.32
CA GLY A 331 -7.11 12.71 14.40
C GLY A 331 -6.21 12.95 15.63
N THR A 332 -6.12 14.20 16.10
CA THR A 332 -5.32 14.56 17.29
C THR A 332 -6.12 14.61 18.59
N ALA A 333 -7.43 14.36 18.56
CA ALA A 333 -8.28 14.44 19.74
C ALA A 333 -7.86 13.43 20.83
N GLY A 334 -7.98 13.84 22.12
CA GLY A 334 -7.74 12.97 23.26
C GLY A 334 -6.28 12.58 23.47
N SER A 335 -6.07 11.44 24.12
CA SER A 335 -4.76 10.87 24.42
C SER A 335 -4.58 9.52 23.72
N GLY A 336 -3.34 9.09 23.51
CA GLY A 336 -3.00 7.81 22.87
C GLY A 336 -1.86 7.94 21.88
N ARG A 337 -1.77 7.00 20.92
CA ARG A 337 -0.82 7.12 19.80
C ARG A 337 -1.21 8.29 18.89
N GLY A 338 -0.25 8.78 18.11
CA GLY A 338 -0.45 9.99 17.33
C GLY A 338 -1.26 9.82 16.06
N PHE A 339 -1.40 10.94 15.36
CA PHE A 339 -2.04 11.04 14.04
C PHE A 339 -1.07 11.64 13.04
N ALA A 340 -1.03 11.10 11.81
CA ALA A 340 -0.33 11.67 10.67
C ALA A 340 -1.34 12.04 9.59
N LEU A 341 -1.38 13.31 9.21
CA LEU A 341 -2.25 13.79 8.14
C LEU A 341 -1.71 13.30 6.79
N MET A 342 -2.55 12.60 6.03
CA MET A 342 -2.15 12.01 4.77
C MET A 342 -3.35 11.86 3.83
N PRO A 343 -3.19 12.00 2.51
CA PRO A 343 -4.23 11.61 1.56
C PRO A 343 -4.37 10.08 1.47
N SER A 344 -5.55 9.62 1.00
CA SER A 344 -5.84 8.20 0.77
C SER A 344 -5.06 7.62 -0.41
N ALA A 345 -4.70 8.47 -1.38
CA ALA A 345 -3.91 8.15 -2.57
C ALA A 345 -3.22 9.41 -3.10
N CYS A 346 -2.43 9.28 -4.17
CA CYS A 346 -1.90 10.43 -4.89
C CYS A 346 -2.61 10.62 -6.25
N PRO A 347 -2.57 11.83 -6.84
CA PRO A 347 -3.03 12.06 -8.20
C PRO A 347 -2.24 11.18 -9.18
N TYR A 348 -2.92 10.63 -10.17
CA TYR A 348 -2.31 9.69 -11.12
C TYR A 348 -2.27 10.22 -12.57
N GLY A 349 -2.85 11.38 -12.84
CA GLY A 349 -2.85 11.99 -14.17
C GLY A 349 -1.52 12.62 -14.54
N ARG A 350 -1.16 12.58 -15.83
CA ARG A 350 0.08 13.19 -16.34
C ARG A 350 0.19 14.67 -15.98
N LYS A 351 -0.92 15.39 -15.97
CA LYS A 351 -0.92 16.84 -15.69
C LYS A 351 -1.57 17.10 -14.33
N LEU A 352 -0.76 17.58 -13.39
CA LEU A 352 -1.27 18.05 -12.11
C LEU A 352 -2.02 19.37 -12.30
N SER A 353 -3.22 19.49 -11.73
CA SER A 353 -4.00 20.71 -11.79
C SER A 353 -3.46 21.77 -10.81
N SER A 354 -3.63 23.05 -11.15
CA SER A 354 -3.32 24.12 -10.22
C SER A 354 -4.22 24.10 -8.97
N GLN A 355 -5.40 23.50 -9.07
CA GLN A 355 -6.30 23.30 -7.94
C GLN A 355 -5.71 22.28 -6.97
N SER A 356 -5.24 21.14 -7.47
CA SER A 356 -4.58 20.12 -6.64
C SER A 356 -3.37 20.69 -5.92
N LEU A 357 -2.50 21.41 -6.63
CA LEU A 357 -1.33 22.03 -6.01
C LEU A 357 -1.73 22.98 -4.86
N ARG A 358 -2.69 23.89 -5.09
CA ARG A 358 -3.16 24.80 -4.02
C ARG A 358 -3.75 24.05 -2.83
N ASN A 359 -4.35 22.90 -3.04
CA ASN A 359 -4.91 22.09 -1.97
C ASN A 359 -3.81 21.38 -1.17
N TYR A 360 -2.75 20.91 -1.81
CA TYR A 360 -1.57 20.39 -1.11
C TYR A 360 -0.84 21.49 -0.31
N GLU A 361 -0.66 22.68 -0.88
CA GLU A 361 -0.14 23.85 -0.15
C GLU A 361 -0.99 24.17 1.08
N LYS A 362 -2.31 24.07 0.95
CA LYS A 362 -3.24 24.34 2.06
C LYS A 362 -3.13 23.31 3.18
N MET A 363 -2.83 22.05 2.89
CA MET A 363 -2.55 21.03 3.93
C MET A 363 -1.36 21.49 4.80
N ILE A 364 -0.26 21.90 4.17
CA ILE A 364 0.92 22.37 4.88
C ILE A 364 0.60 23.62 5.73
N GLU A 365 -0.04 24.65 5.15
CA GLU A 365 -0.40 25.86 5.87
C GLU A 365 -1.21 25.63 7.14
N ILE A 366 -2.13 24.66 7.11
CA ILE A 366 -3.00 24.35 8.25
C ILE A 366 -2.19 23.62 9.33
N VAL A 367 -1.38 22.65 8.95
CA VAL A 367 -0.57 21.88 9.90
C VAL A 367 0.52 22.74 10.55
N GLU A 368 1.17 23.67 9.81
CA GLU A 368 2.18 24.58 10.34
C GLU A 368 1.61 25.60 11.37
N LYS A 369 0.29 25.74 11.47
CA LYS A 369 -0.40 26.65 12.40
C LYS A 369 -0.89 25.96 13.69
N GLN A 370 -0.71 24.65 13.78
CA GLN A 370 -1.11 23.89 14.98
C GLN A 370 -0.07 24.03 16.09
#